data_ecc10fec7158ca82a6273bba15953a8a
#
_entry.id   ecc10fec7158ca82a6273bba15953a8a
#
_cell.length_a   1.000
_cell.length_b   1.000
_cell.length_c   1.000
_cell.angle_alpha   90.00
_cell.angle_beta   90.00
_cell.angle_gamma   90.00
#
_symmetry.space_group_name_H-M   'P 1'
#
loop_
_entity.id
_entity.type
_entity.pdbx_description
1 polymer ?
#
loop_
_entity_poly.entity_id
_entity_poly.type
_entity_poly.pdbx_seq_one_letter_code
_entity_poly.pdbx_strand_id
1 'polypeptide(L)'
;DEGWKLLQHPAGGDFLQAMYRRARKYELGLDLIVHRAEDLRNSEHGDAILANAAVKVVLKQNETTIGAVTALFGLTPFEERHLLGAEKGEGLFFARGARVPLRVVASEEEHALATSDPREIAAIEASAREAGRENVSAATAPAAPLDEGPRQEVSAESSGRANGREATATARPTSSVGYRPRGGGR
;
A
#
# COMPACT_ATOMS: atom_id res chain seq x y z
N ASP A 1 2.85 -13.44 -4.62
CA ASP A 1 4.21 -13.77 -4.22
C ASP A 1 4.53 -15.22 -4.59
N GLU A 2 5.81 -15.57 -4.66
CA GLU A 2 6.28 -16.90 -5.04
C GLU A 2 5.73 -17.43 -6.38
N GLY A 3 5.56 -16.56 -7.36
CA GLY A 3 5.01 -16.89 -8.68
C GLY A 3 5.73 -18.04 -9.41
N TRP A 4 6.98 -18.32 -9.04
CA TRP A 4 7.74 -19.44 -9.57
C TRP A 4 7.08 -20.81 -9.32
N LYS A 5 6.36 -20.97 -8.21
CA LYS A 5 5.61 -22.20 -7.93
C LYS A 5 4.52 -22.48 -8.96
N LEU A 6 3.83 -21.44 -9.39
CA LEU A 6 2.83 -21.56 -10.45
C LEU A 6 3.48 -21.85 -11.81
N LEU A 7 4.62 -21.23 -12.09
CA LEU A 7 5.35 -21.41 -13.35
C LEU A 7 5.96 -22.82 -13.51
N GLN A 8 6.22 -23.54 -12.41
CA GLN A 8 6.71 -24.91 -12.46
C GLN A 8 5.66 -25.94 -12.91
N HIS A 9 4.38 -25.61 -12.83
CA HIS A 9 3.29 -26.48 -13.25
C HIS A 9 2.69 -25.98 -14.56
N PRO A 10 2.56 -26.84 -15.60
CA PRO A 10 2.02 -26.43 -16.89
C PRO A 10 0.66 -25.73 -16.76
N ALA A 11 -0.28 -26.29 -15.99
CA ALA A 11 -1.58 -25.69 -15.76
C ALA A 11 -1.53 -24.32 -15.06
N GLY A 12 -0.56 -24.13 -14.15
CA GLY A 12 -0.31 -22.84 -13.47
C GLY A 12 0.26 -21.80 -14.42
N GLY A 13 1.18 -22.18 -15.27
CA GLY A 13 1.76 -21.32 -16.30
C GLY A 13 0.72 -20.90 -17.34
N ASP A 14 -0.08 -21.86 -17.85
CA ASP A 14 -1.20 -21.59 -18.75
C ASP A 14 -2.21 -20.60 -18.13
N PHE A 15 -2.57 -20.82 -16.89
CA PHE A 15 -3.48 -19.93 -16.15
C PHE A 15 -2.91 -18.51 -16.07
N LEU A 16 -1.66 -18.33 -15.63
CA LEU A 16 -1.02 -17.03 -15.54
C LEU A 16 -0.96 -16.34 -16.90
N GLN A 17 -0.53 -17.05 -17.94
CA GLN A 17 -0.48 -16.52 -19.30
C GLN A 17 -1.87 -16.06 -19.79
N ALA A 18 -2.90 -16.87 -19.57
CA ALA A 18 -4.26 -16.52 -19.93
C ALA A 18 -4.77 -15.29 -19.17
N MET A 19 -4.44 -15.18 -17.88
CA MET A 19 -4.79 -14.02 -17.05
C MET A 19 -4.09 -12.75 -17.54
N TYR A 20 -2.78 -12.76 -17.79
CA TYR A 20 -2.04 -11.61 -18.31
C TYR A 20 -2.58 -11.12 -19.66
N ARG A 21 -2.98 -12.03 -20.56
CA ARG A 21 -3.58 -11.65 -21.84
C ARG A 21 -4.98 -11.03 -21.71
N ARG A 22 -5.74 -11.41 -20.68
CA ARG A 22 -7.15 -11.03 -20.51
C ARG A 22 -7.38 -9.96 -19.44
N ALA A 23 -6.42 -9.73 -18.56
CA ALA A 23 -6.52 -8.84 -17.40
C ALA A 23 -7.15 -7.48 -17.75
N ARG A 24 -6.67 -6.84 -18.82
CA ARG A 24 -7.19 -5.55 -19.27
C ARG A 24 -8.69 -5.57 -19.59
N LYS A 25 -9.20 -6.67 -20.17
CA LYS A 25 -10.62 -6.79 -20.52
C LYS A 25 -11.53 -6.82 -19.30
N TYR A 26 -11.00 -7.30 -18.17
CA TYR A 26 -11.73 -7.46 -16.91
C TYR A 26 -11.35 -6.42 -15.87
N GLU A 27 -10.62 -5.36 -16.28
CA GLU A 27 -10.12 -4.31 -15.38
C GLU A 27 -9.34 -4.89 -14.18
N LEU A 28 -8.67 -6.01 -14.40
CA LEU A 28 -7.91 -6.73 -13.40
C LEU A 28 -6.46 -6.25 -13.37
N GLY A 29 -5.98 -5.84 -12.19
CA GLY A 29 -4.55 -5.70 -11.88
C GLY A 29 -3.99 -7.08 -11.52
N LEU A 30 -2.85 -7.45 -12.12
CA LEU A 30 -2.18 -8.70 -11.85
C LEU A 30 -0.71 -8.44 -11.58
N ASP A 31 -0.28 -8.73 -10.36
CA ASP A 31 1.10 -8.61 -9.91
C ASP A 31 1.72 -10.00 -9.72
N LEU A 32 2.83 -10.24 -10.40
CA LEU A 32 3.62 -11.45 -10.27
C LEU A 32 4.97 -11.11 -9.65
N ILE A 33 5.25 -11.67 -8.49
CA ILE A 33 6.51 -11.50 -7.78
C ILE A 33 7.32 -12.79 -7.89
N VAL A 34 8.53 -12.68 -8.39
CA VAL A 34 9.50 -13.79 -8.52
C VAL A 34 10.82 -13.40 -7.87
N HIS A 35 11.50 -14.36 -7.26
CA HIS A 35 12.78 -14.10 -6.61
C HIS A 35 13.96 -14.19 -7.58
N ARG A 36 13.82 -14.93 -8.67
CA ARG A 36 14.88 -15.18 -9.64
C ARG A 36 14.38 -14.97 -11.06
N ALA A 37 15.17 -14.27 -11.86
CA ALA A 37 14.88 -14.05 -13.28
C ALA A 37 14.86 -15.36 -14.08
N GLU A 38 15.64 -16.34 -13.64
CA GLU A 38 15.70 -17.66 -14.26
C GLU A 38 14.37 -18.40 -14.22
N ASP A 39 13.55 -18.17 -13.19
CA ASP A 39 12.23 -18.80 -13.07
C ASP A 39 11.30 -18.39 -14.21
N LEU A 40 11.40 -17.14 -14.65
CA LEU A 40 10.70 -16.65 -15.84
C LEU A 40 11.34 -17.15 -17.12
N ARG A 41 12.67 -17.05 -17.24
CA ARG A 41 13.38 -17.42 -18.46
C ARG A 41 13.28 -18.91 -18.81
N ASN A 42 13.24 -19.76 -17.79
CA ASN A 42 13.18 -21.22 -17.95
C ASN A 42 11.74 -21.73 -18.10
N SER A 43 10.74 -20.85 -17.92
CA SER A 43 9.33 -21.20 -18.14
C SER A 43 8.94 -20.94 -19.59
N GLU A 44 8.24 -21.88 -20.21
CA GLU A 44 7.66 -21.69 -21.56
C GLU A 44 6.65 -20.54 -21.65
N HIS A 45 6.12 -20.09 -20.50
CA HIS A 45 5.16 -18.99 -20.38
C HIS A 45 5.82 -17.64 -20.06
N GLY A 46 7.09 -17.63 -19.66
CA GLY A 46 7.79 -16.45 -19.15
C GLY A 46 7.84 -15.29 -20.14
N ASP A 47 8.18 -15.56 -21.40
CA ASP A 47 8.23 -14.52 -22.44
C ASP A 47 6.86 -13.89 -22.67
N ALA A 48 5.79 -14.71 -22.69
CA ALA A 48 4.43 -14.22 -22.88
C ALA A 48 3.96 -13.37 -21.69
N ILE A 49 4.32 -13.74 -20.46
CA ILE A 49 4.02 -12.97 -19.26
C ILE A 49 4.76 -11.63 -19.29
N LEU A 50 6.06 -11.64 -19.56
CA LEU A 50 6.88 -10.42 -19.65
C LEU A 50 6.42 -9.46 -20.74
N ALA A 51 6.02 -9.99 -21.91
CA ALA A 51 5.52 -9.18 -23.01
C ALA A 51 4.19 -8.48 -22.66
N ASN A 52 3.33 -9.12 -21.86
CA ASN A 52 2.05 -8.56 -21.47
C ASN A 52 2.10 -7.73 -20.16
N ALA A 53 3.15 -7.82 -19.37
CA ALA A 53 3.35 -7.00 -18.18
C ALA A 53 3.62 -5.54 -18.59
N ALA A 54 2.69 -4.64 -18.29
CA ALA A 54 2.79 -3.22 -18.63
C ALA A 54 3.85 -2.48 -17.81
N VAL A 55 4.07 -2.93 -16.59
CA VAL A 55 5.06 -2.42 -15.64
C VAL A 55 5.93 -3.59 -15.19
N LYS A 56 7.24 -3.33 -15.06
CA LYS A 56 8.18 -4.28 -14.48
C LYS A 56 9.08 -3.53 -13.51
N VAL A 57 9.35 -4.15 -12.38
CA VAL A 57 10.27 -3.61 -11.36
C VAL A 57 11.36 -4.64 -11.12
N VAL A 58 12.59 -4.21 -11.24
CA VAL A 58 13.77 -5.03 -10.93
C VAL A 58 14.49 -4.36 -9.76
N LEU A 59 14.51 -5.02 -8.62
CA LEU A 59 15.20 -4.55 -7.42
C LEU A 59 16.66 -4.96 -7.45
N LYS A 60 17.42 -4.61 -6.38
CA LYS A 60 18.83 -4.93 -6.17
C LYS A 60 19.16 -6.35 -6.62
N GLN A 61 20.24 -6.49 -7.32
CA GLN A 61 20.80 -7.77 -7.77
C GLN A 61 22.21 -7.98 -7.18
N ASN A 62 22.66 -9.22 -7.25
CA ASN A 62 24.04 -9.59 -6.92
C ASN A 62 24.79 -10.12 -8.16
N GLU A 63 26.09 -10.35 -8.03
CA GLU A 63 26.94 -10.80 -9.13
C GLU A 63 26.49 -12.14 -9.75
N THR A 64 25.83 -13.00 -8.99
CA THR A 64 25.37 -14.32 -9.48
C THR A 64 24.06 -14.24 -10.28
N THR A 65 23.22 -13.25 -9.99
CA THR A 65 21.88 -13.11 -10.60
C THR A 65 21.83 -12.06 -11.72
N ILE A 66 22.75 -11.08 -11.70
CA ILE A 66 22.72 -9.94 -12.63
C ILE A 66 22.81 -10.38 -14.09
N GLY A 67 23.59 -11.38 -14.43
CA GLY A 67 23.73 -11.86 -15.80
C GLY A 67 22.41 -12.38 -16.40
N ALA A 68 21.61 -13.09 -15.62
CA ALA A 68 20.29 -13.57 -16.05
C ALA A 68 19.31 -12.41 -16.24
N VAL A 69 19.34 -11.44 -15.33
CA VAL A 69 18.51 -10.22 -15.41
C VAL A 69 18.91 -9.37 -16.61
N THR A 70 20.22 -9.19 -16.84
CA THR A 70 20.75 -8.47 -18.02
C THR A 70 20.27 -9.10 -19.32
N ALA A 71 20.35 -10.42 -19.42
CA ALA A 71 19.88 -11.14 -20.60
C ALA A 71 18.37 -11.04 -20.80
N LEU A 72 17.58 -11.08 -19.72
CA LEU A 72 16.12 -11.06 -19.78
C LEU A 72 15.56 -9.67 -20.12
N PHE A 73 16.15 -8.61 -19.55
CA PHE A 73 15.66 -7.22 -19.70
C PHE A 73 16.49 -6.38 -20.69
N GLY A 74 17.58 -6.93 -21.24
CA GLY A 74 18.48 -6.23 -22.13
C GLY A 74 19.08 -4.99 -21.45
N LEU A 75 19.67 -5.17 -20.27
CA LEU A 75 20.21 -4.05 -19.48
C LEU A 75 21.47 -3.49 -20.15
N THR A 76 21.63 -2.17 -20.04
CA THR A 76 22.88 -1.50 -20.37
C THR A 76 23.93 -1.70 -19.27
N PRO A 77 25.23 -1.54 -19.54
CA PRO A 77 26.27 -1.62 -18.51
C PRO A 77 26.09 -0.62 -17.36
N PHE A 78 25.39 0.50 -17.60
CA PHE A 78 25.06 1.46 -16.57
C PHE A 78 23.95 0.95 -15.64
N GLU A 79 22.87 0.40 -16.22
CA GLU A 79 21.75 -0.19 -15.47
C GLU A 79 22.18 -1.39 -14.65
N GLU A 80 23.09 -2.21 -15.20
CA GLU A 80 23.68 -3.34 -14.51
C GLU A 80 24.47 -2.92 -13.26
N ARG A 81 25.37 -1.93 -13.40
CA ARG A 81 26.10 -1.36 -12.28
C ARG A 81 25.17 -0.71 -11.25
N HIS A 82 24.10 -0.05 -11.68
CA HIS A 82 23.11 0.53 -10.79
C HIS A 82 22.45 -0.56 -9.93
N LEU A 83 22.02 -1.67 -10.52
CA LEU A 83 21.39 -2.77 -9.77
C LEU A 83 22.34 -3.48 -8.82
N LEU A 84 23.63 -3.62 -9.19
CA LEU A 84 24.65 -4.20 -8.31
C LEU A 84 24.95 -3.31 -7.10
N GLY A 85 25.00 -1.99 -7.31
CA GLY A 85 25.25 -1.00 -6.27
C GLY A 85 24.01 -0.53 -5.50
N ALA A 86 22.83 -0.98 -5.88
CA ALA A 86 21.56 -0.55 -5.29
C ALA A 86 21.45 -0.90 -3.81
N GLU A 87 20.80 -0.06 -3.03
CA GLU A 87 20.42 -0.32 -1.65
C GLU A 87 19.06 -1.02 -1.54
N LYS A 88 18.64 -1.36 -0.32
CA LYS A 88 17.29 -1.90 -0.06
C LYS A 88 16.23 -0.91 -0.53
N GLY A 89 15.30 -1.36 -1.35
CA GLY A 89 14.23 -0.52 -1.93
C GLY A 89 14.63 0.20 -3.22
N GLU A 90 15.88 0.08 -3.68
CA GLU A 90 16.33 0.65 -4.96
C GLU A 90 16.31 -0.38 -6.07
N GLY A 91 16.12 0.11 -7.30
CA GLY A 91 16.05 -0.74 -8.48
C GLY A 91 15.79 0.03 -9.77
N LEU A 92 15.25 -0.67 -10.75
CA LEU A 92 14.83 -0.13 -12.04
C LEU A 92 13.34 -0.34 -12.26
N PHE A 93 12.69 0.70 -12.74
CA PHE A 93 11.28 0.70 -13.12
C PHE A 93 11.16 0.79 -14.63
N PHE A 94 10.39 -0.14 -15.20
CA PHE A 94 10.13 -0.22 -16.64
C PHE A 94 8.65 -0.01 -16.89
N ALA A 95 8.30 1.00 -17.66
CA ALA A 95 6.92 1.25 -18.08
C ALA A 95 6.88 1.97 -19.42
N ARG A 96 5.99 1.55 -20.29
CA ARG A 96 5.74 2.20 -21.61
C ARG A 96 7.00 2.48 -22.42
N GLY A 97 8.00 1.61 -22.36
CA GLY A 97 9.28 1.77 -23.06
C GLY A 97 10.31 2.66 -22.34
N ALA A 98 9.92 3.32 -21.25
CA ALA A 98 10.86 4.03 -20.41
C ALA A 98 11.50 3.10 -19.38
N ARG A 99 12.74 3.42 -18.99
CA ARG A 99 13.53 2.77 -17.96
C ARG A 99 14.08 3.84 -17.05
N VAL A 100 13.74 3.79 -15.78
CA VAL A 100 14.16 4.81 -14.81
C VAL A 100 14.65 4.15 -13.52
N PRO A 101 15.67 4.72 -12.85
CA PRO A 101 16.00 4.32 -11.49
C PRO A 101 14.81 4.55 -10.57
N LEU A 102 14.60 3.59 -9.66
CA LEU A 102 13.54 3.62 -8.67
C LEU A 102 14.14 3.58 -7.28
N ARG A 103 13.62 4.40 -6.38
CA ARG A 103 13.83 4.28 -4.94
C ARG A 103 12.48 4.32 -4.24
N VAL A 104 12.15 3.26 -3.53
CA VAL A 104 10.95 3.18 -2.69
C VAL A 104 11.31 3.74 -1.31
N VAL A 105 10.60 4.77 -0.88
CA VAL A 105 10.74 5.37 0.45
C VAL A 105 9.42 5.18 1.18
N ALA A 106 9.42 4.26 2.14
CA ALA A 106 8.26 4.04 3.00
C ALA A 106 8.28 5.00 4.18
N SER A 107 7.12 5.46 4.65
CA SER A 107 6.97 6.13 5.93
C SER A 107 7.23 5.13 7.08
N GLU A 108 7.42 5.63 8.29
CA GLU A 108 7.57 4.76 9.47
C GLU A 108 6.36 3.87 9.69
N GLU A 109 5.16 4.41 9.43
CA GLU A 109 3.90 3.66 9.54
C GLU A 109 3.80 2.54 8.49
N GLU A 110 4.11 2.85 7.24
CA GLU A 110 4.14 1.86 6.15
C GLU A 110 5.21 0.80 6.40
N HIS A 111 6.37 1.20 6.89
CA HIS A 111 7.45 0.26 7.24
C HIS A 111 7.01 -0.68 8.36
N ALA A 112 6.37 -0.16 9.41
CA ALA A 112 5.86 -0.96 10.51
C ALA A 112 4.81 -2.00 10.08
N LEU A 113 3.99 -1.67 9.07
CA LEU A 113 2.99 -2.59 8.50
C LEU A 113 3.60 -3.64 7.56
N ALA A 114 4.69 -3.31 6.88
CA ALA A 114 5.25 -4.14 5.82
C ALA A 114 6.47 -4.97 6.26
N THR A 115 7.11 -4.62 7.39
CA THR A 115 8.33 -5.31 7.83
C THR A 115 8.06 -6.78 8.19
N SER A 116 8.97 -7.64 7.75
CA SER A 116 9.02 -9.06 8.13
C SER A 116 10.24 -9.39 9.01
N ASP A 117 11.01 -8.39 9.43
CA ASP A 117 12.14 -8.60 10.34
C ASP A 117 11.62 -8.88 11.77
N PRO A 118 11.92 -10.06 12.34
CA PRO A 118 11.43 -10.41 13.69
C PRO A 118 11.87 -9.44 14.79
N ARG A 119 13.03 -8.80 14.63
CA ARG A 119 13.54 -7.84 15.62
C ARG A 119 12.76 -6.53 15.56
N GLU A 120 12.46 -6.05 14.36
CA GLU A 120 11.65 -4.85 14.15
C GLU A 120 10.22 -5.08 14.64
N ILE A 121 9.62 -6.24 14.31
CA ILE A 121 8.28 -6.61 14.79
C ILE A 121 8.24 -6.62 16.32
N ALA A 122 9.21 -7.25 16.99
CA ALA A 122 9.27 -7.29 18.45
C ALA A 122 9.41 -5.88 19.06
N ALA A 123 10.18 -4.99 18.45
CA ALA A 123 10.34 -3.60 18.91
C ALA A 123 9.04 -2.80 18.75
N ILE A 124 8.33 -2.95 17.62
CA ILE A 124 7.02 -2.31 17.36
C ILE A 124 5.98 -2.78 18.38
N GLU A 125 5.91 -4.10 18.63
CA GLU A 125 4.99 -4.66 19.63
C GLU A 125 5.30 -4.19 21.05
N ALA A 126 6.58 -4.05 21.43
CA ALA A 126 6.99 -3.54 22.73
C ALA A 126 6.54 -2.09 22.92
N SER A 127 6.80 -1.23 21.93
CA SER A 127 6.37 0.18 21.94
C SER A 127 4.85 0.33 22.02
N ALA A 128 4.11 -0.49 21.28
CA ALA A 128 2.65 -0.49 21.33
C ALA A 128 2.10 -0.89 22.71
N ARG A 129 2.75 -1.86 23.37
CA ARG A 129 2.38 -2.29 24.74
C ARG A 129 2.68 -1.21 25.79
N GLU A 130 3.79 -0.48 25.65
CA GLU A 130 4.13 0.64 26.53
C GLU A 130 3.13 1.79 26.37
N ALA A 131 2.83 2.21 25.15
CA ALA A 131 1.82 3.22 24.87
C ALA A 131 0.42 2.83 25.39
N GLY A 132 0.05 1.56 25.28
CA GLY A 132 -1.19 1.04 25.84
C GLY A 132 -1.23 1.08 27.37
N ARG A 133 -0.09 0.85 28.05
CA ARG A 133 0.03 0.94 29.52
C ARG A 133 -0.04 2.38 30.01
N GLU A 134 0.60 3.32 29.32
CA GLU A 134 0.53 4.74 29.65
C GLU A 134 -0.89 5.29 29.53
N ASN A 135 -1.62 4.94 28.49
CA ASN A 135 -3.01 5.34 28.30
C ASN A 135 -3.93 4.79 29.41
N VAL A 136 -3.73 3.54 29.83
CA VAL A 136 -4.50 2.94 30.95
C VAL A 136 -4.13 3.60 32.26
N SER A 137 -2.87 3.93 32.51
CA SER A 137 -2.42 4.61 33.71
C SER A 137 -2.96 6.05 33.79
N ALA A 138 -2.98 6.78 32.65
CA ALA A 138 -3.56 8.11 32.58
C ALA A 138 -5.09 8.13 32.82
N ALA A 139 -5.78 7.10 32.33
CA ALA A 139 -7.23 6.94 32.53
C ALA A 139 -7.60 6.52 33.96
N THR A 140 -6.65 5.96 34.73
CA THR A 140 -6.85 5.47 36.11
C THR A 140 -6.34 6.47 37.16
N ALA A 141 -5.79 7.62 36.75
CA ALA A 141 -5.40 8.66 37.67
C ALA A 141 -6.63 9.19 38.42
N PRO A 142 -6.63 9.24 39.76
CA PRO A 142 -7.76 9.76 40.52
C PRO A 142 -8.00 11.22 40.15
N ALA A 143 -9.26 11.53 39.83
CA ALA A 143 -9.68 12.89 39.56
C ALA A 143 -9.25 13.80 40.74
N ALA A 144 -8.56 14.90 40.44
CA ALA A 144 -8.23 15.89 41.44
C ALA A 144 -9.49 16.33 42.16
N PRO A 145 -9.45 16.49 43.51
CA PRO A 145 -10.60 16.93 44.27
C PRO A 145 -11.09 18.27 43.72
N LEU A 146 -12.37 18.31 43.37
CA LEU A 146 -13.03 19.53 42.93
C LEU A 146 -12.92 20.54 44.09
N ASP A 147 -12.23 21.65 43.84
CA ASP A 147 -12.19 22.80 44.75
C ASP A 147 -13.65 23.31 44.90
N GLU A 148 -14.25 23.05 46.06
CA GLU A 148 -15.56 23.61 46.42
C GLU A 148 -15.38 25.11 46.67
N GLY A 149 -15.43 25.89 45.58
CA GLY A 149 -15.54 27.34 45.69
C GLY A 149 -16.84 27.74 46.42
N PRO A 150 -16.86 28.93 47.08
CA PRO A 150 -17.92 29.32 48.03
C PRO A 150 -19.30 29.30 47.38
N ARG A 151 -20.25 28.64 48.05
CA ARG A 151 -21.67 28.59 47.68
C ARG A 151 -22.25 30.00 47.79
N GLN A 152 -22.56 30.60 46.67
CA GLN A 152 -23.43 31.80 46.64
C GLN A 152 -24.88 31.32 46.78
N GLU A 153 -25.50 31.79 47.87
CA GLU A 153 -26.94 31.72 48.07
C GLU A 153 -27.65 32.64 47.01
N VAL A 154 -28.37 32.03 46.11
CA VAL A 154 -29.23 32.76 45.21
C VAL A 154 -30.68 32.64 45.72
N SER A 155 -31.15 33.74 46.24
CA SER A 155 -32.55 33.95 46.65
C SER A 155 -33.52 33.72 45.47
N ALA A 156 -34.60 33.01 45.77
CA ALA A 156 -35.70 32.78 44.87
C ALA A 156 -36.49 34.08 44.65
N GLU A 157 -36.68 34.47 43.43
CA GLU A 157 -37.83 35.27 43.04
C GLU A 157 -38.40 34.84 41.69
N SER A 158 -39.72 34.71 41.75
CA SER A 158 -40.64 34.16 40.77
C SER A 158 -40.86 35.03 39.54
N SER A 159 -41.17 34.42 38.45
CA SER A 159 -42.35 34.64 37.58
C SER A 159 -42.00 34.55 36.08
N GLY A 160 -42.52 33.58 35.38
CA GLY A 160 -43.67 33.83 34.57
C GLY A 160 -43.39 33.80 33.04
N ARG A 161 -44.06 32.89 32.37
CA ARG A 161 -44.55 32.91 30.97
C ARG A 161 -43.65 32.32 29.86
N ALA A 162 -44.06 31.16 29.46
CA ALA A 162 -44.64 30.67 28.19
C ALA A 162 -44.24 31.35 26.85
N ASN A 163 -43.80 30.54 25.93
CA ASN A 163 -44.17 30.29 24.51
C ASN A 163 -42.95 29.76 23.79
N GLY A 164 -42.90 28.58 23.27
CA GLY A 164 -43.64 28.02 22.16
C GLY A 164 -43.03 28.41 20.81
N ARG A 165 -42.33 27.46 20.18
CA ARG A 165 -42.29 27.23 18.70
C ARG A 165 -41.11 26.38 18.35
N GLU A 166 -41.38 25.15 18.00
CA GLU A 166 -41.41 24.56 16.67
C GLU A 166 -40.04 24.39 15.98
N ALA A 167 -39.83 23.12 15.74
CA ALA A 167 -38.80 22.45 14.95
C ALA A 167 -38.70 22.94 13.49
N THR A 168 -37.51 22.94 12.95
CA THR A 168 -37.33 22.61 11.54
C THR A 168 -35.99 21.90 11.34
N ALA A 169 -36.14 20.70 10.88
CA ALA A 169 -35.08 19.88 10.29
C ALA A 169 -34.61 20.51 8.97
N THR A 170 -33.35 20.59 8.72
CA THR A 170 -32.84 20.87 7.38
C THR A 170 -31.75 19.88 7.00
N ALA A 171 -31.98 19.27 5.85
CA ALA A 171 -31.32 18.19 5.20
C ALA A 171 -29.87 18.48 4.75
N ARG A 172 -29.09 17.41 4.64
CA ARG A 172 -27.81 17.32 3.95
C ARG A 172 -27.97 17.53 2.45
N PRO A 173 -27.03 18.14 1.74
CA PRO A 173 -26.88 17.96 0.31
C PRO A 173 -25.85 16.86 -0.01
N THR A 174 -26.30 15.85 -0.72
CA THR A 174 -25.49 14.88 -1.44
C THR A 174 -24.97 15.53 -2.73
N SER A 175 -23.65 15.60 -2.93
CA SER A 175 -23.07 15.97 -4.21
C SER A 175 -22.81 14.71 -5.04
N SER A 176 -23.64 14.50 -6.05
CA SER A 176 -23.43 13.55 -7.12
C SER A 176 -22.48 14.16 -8.16
N VAL A 177 -21.30 13.59 -8.32
CA VAL A 177 -20.41 13.88 -9.47
C VAL A 177 -20.90 13.07 -10.66
N GLY A 178 -21.49 13.77 -11.62
CA GLY A 178 -21.94 13.18 -12.88
C GLY A 178 -20.78 12.89 -13.81
N TYR A 179 -20.60 11.64 -14.18
CA TYR A 179 -19.77 11.18 -15.28
C TYR A 179 -20.51 11.42 -16.61
N ARG A 180 -19.95 12.24 -17.49
CA ARG A 180 -20.40 12.42 -18.87
C ARG A 180 -19.55 11.60 -19.83
N PRO A 181 -20.07 10.63 -20.58
CA PRO A 181 -19.33 9.99 -21.65
C PRO A 181 -19.31 10.92 -22.88
N ARG A 182 -18.12 11.12 -23.45
CA ARG A 182 -17.96 11.77 -24.77
C ARG A 182 -18.36 10.75 -25.85
N GLY A 183 -19.39 11.12 -26.58
CA GLY A 183 -19.83 10.40 -27.75
C GLY A 183 -18.83 10.45 -28.90
N GLY A 184 -18.82 9.40 -29.69
CA GLY A 184 -18.04 9.22 -30.87
C GLY A 184 -18.53 10.12 -32.03
N GLY A 185 -17.64 10.27 -32.97
CA GLY A 185 -17.90 10.90 -34.27
C GLY A 185 -16.79 10.56 -35.25
N ARG A 186 -17.11 9.64 -36.14
CA ARG A 186 -16.55 9.37 -37.49
C ARG A 186 -15.08 9.01 -37.59
#